data_5202b9b87d62e83ac52d211e04f78a88
#
_entry.id   5202b9b87d62e83ac52d211e04f78a88
#
_cell.length_a   1.000
_cell.length_b   1.000
_cell.length_c   1.000
_cell.angle_alpha   90.00
_cell.angle_beta   90.00
_cell.angle_gamma   90.00
#
_symmetry.space_group_name_H-M   'P 1'
#
loop_
_entity.id
_entity.type
_entity.pdbx_description
1 polymer ?
#
loop_
_entity_poly.entity_id
_entity_poly.type
_entity_poly.pdbx_seq_one_letter_code
_entity_poly.pdbx_strand_id
1 'polypeptide(L)'
;MKSPLFLIPFVLLTLLSLGAQQPVLPDTEKRGGTLTTNGGATNAEVVSVKAPQAASTESPQATPRPFEPTPLALPGSTPIVFRKTGGTELLLHVVNPAGWTASDKLPCLISFFGGGWVNGTPAHSIEWARWAAEHGIVGVAPDYRTRSRHNSQPEDSVSDARAAVRWVQDHATELGVDPTRIVCAGGSAGGHVAAWTAIPTKGPGADDLGAPSPLPVALILFNPVTDTKDSGYGGTKRFGGSSQRALACSVPDQMPAKMPPTLVFHAKADKTVSIKNSTDFRDKLVSAGNRCELISFEGLGHSYYSTKYGAEGAAAKVTTKQEMEKFLVSLGLIKAPATPAAFVSPTKR
;
A
#
# COMPACT_ATOMS: atom_id res chain seq x y z
N MET A 1 -42.80 -3.77 49.08
CA MET A 1 -42.95 -2.37 48.63
C MET A 1 -42.82 -2.39 47.09
N LYS A 2 -43.85 -1.87 46.42
CA LYS A 2 -44.12 -2.04 44.99
C LYS A 2 -43.43 -0.95 44.19
N SER A 3 -42.67 -1.31 43.14
CA SER A 3 -42.15 -0.36 42.14
C SER A 3 -43.16 -0.13 41.05
N PRO A 4 -43.31 1.09 40.50
CA PRO A 4 -44.22 1.34 39.39
C PRO A 4 -43.54 1.17 38.03
N LEU A 5 -44.26 0.51 37.12
CA LEU A 5 -44.03 0.46 35.69
C LEU A 5 -44.33 1.82 35.05
N PHE A 6 -43.40 2.34 34.21
CA PHE A 6 -43.68 3.43 33.29
C PHE A 6 -43.92 2.86 31.88
N LEU A 7 -45.16 3.05 31.37
CA LEU A 7 -45.52 2.84 29.97
C LEU A 7 -45.13 4.09 29.16
N ILE A 8 -44.46 3.86 28.00
CA ILE A 8 -44.23 4.88 26.98
C ILE A 8 -45.15 4.56 25.77
N PRO A 9 -45.90 5.51 25.24
CA PRO A 9 -46.80 5.24 24.11
C PRO A 9 -46.08 5.25 22.76
N PHE A 10 -46.41 4.27 21.93
CA PHE A 10 -46.03 4.18 20.50
C PHE A 10 -46.81 5.25 19.71
N VAL A 11 -46.10 6.13 19.02
CA VAL A 11 -46.67 7.01 18.00
C VAL A 11 -46.41 6.39 16.63
N LEU A 12 -47.47 6.04 15.96
CA LEU A 12 -47.50 5.51 14.60
C LEU A 12 -47.47 6.68 13.63
N LEU A 13 -46.35 6.85 12.85
CA LEU A 13 -46.26 7.86 11.82
C LEU A 13 -46.45 7.21 10.45
N THR A 14 -47.59 7.48 9.82
CA THR A 14 -47.88 7.10 8.43
C THR A 14 -47.18 7.99 7.45
N LEU A 15 -46.32 7.42 6.58
CA LEU A 15 -45.68 8.09 5.47
C LEU A 15 -46.59 8.03 4.23
N LEU A 16 -47.02 9.20 3.79
CA LEU A 16 -47.63 9.41 2.47
C LEU A 16 -46.50 9.49 1.42
N SER A 17 -46.65 8.67 0.39
CA SER A 17 -45.82 8.70 -0.80
C SER A 17 -46.26 9.84 -1.75
N LEU A 18 -45.37 10.82 -1.99
CA LEU A 18 -45.50 11.72 -3.13
C LEU A 18 -44.46 11.32 -4.17
N GLY A 19 -44.93 10.98 -5.37
CA GLY A 19 -44.11 10.75 -6.52
C GLY A 19 -43.52 12.07 -7.03
N ALA A 20 -42.23 12.08 -7.28
CA ALA A 20 -41.53 13.17 -7.98
C ALA A 20 -40.97 12.65 -9.31
N GLN A 21 -41.48 13.23 -10.40
CA GLN A 21 -41.01 13.06 -11.77
C GLN A 21 -39.59 13.65 -11.92
N GLN A 22 -38.75 12.96 -12.67
CA GLN A 22 -37.41 13.46 -13.07
C GLN A 22 -37.56 14.48 -14.21
N PRO A 23 -36.80 15.56 -14.19
CA PRO A 23 -36.70 16.45 -15.34
C PRO A 23 -35.67 15.94 -16.37
N VAL A 24 -36.07 15.99 -17.64
CA VAL A 24 -35.27 15.75 -18.82
C VAL A 24 -34.35 16.98 -19.03
N LEU A 25 -33.06 16.75 -19.22
CA LEU A 25 -32.09 17.78 -19.56
C LEU A 25 -32.01 17.95 -21.09
N PRO A 26 -31.94 19.17 -21.61
CA PRO A 26 -31.70 19.41 -23.05
C PRO A 26 -30.19 19.43 -23.35
N ASP A 27 -29.87 18.93 -24.56
CA ASP A 27 -28.60 19.10 -25.26
C ASP A 27 -28.24 20.59 -25.45
N THR A 28 -27.00 20.96 -25.12
CA THR A 28 -26.43 22.22 -25.61
C THR A 28 -24.97 22.09 -26.03
N GLU A 29 -24.76 22.61 -27.20
CA GLU A 29 -23.59 22.75 -28.03
C GLU A 29 -22.32 23.35 -27.40
N LYS A 30 -21.23 23.05 -28.10
CA LYS A 30 -19.87 23.61 -27.98
C LYS A 30 -19.82 25.13 -27.97
N ARG A 31 -19.10 25.72 -27.01
CA ARG A 31 -18.37 26.99 -27.22
C ARG A 31 -17.07 26.98 -26.42
N GLY A 32 -15.98 27.32 -27.09
CA GLY A 32 -14.65 27.47 -26.51
C GLY A 32 -14.57 28.67 -25.58
N GLY A 33 -13.87 28.48 -24.48
CA GLY A 33 -13.53 29.51 -23.49
C GLY A 33 -12.14 29.29 -22.95
N THR A 34 -11.30 30.30 -23.09
CA THR A 34 -9.93 30.41 -22.63
C THR A 34 -9.84 30.24 -21.09
N LEU A 35 -9.05 29.31 -20.60
CA LEU A 35 -8.81 29.16 -19.17
C LEU A 35 -7.67 30.07 -18.71
N THR A 36 -8.01 31.01 -17.83
CA THR A 36 -7.05 31.72 -16.96
C THR A 36 -6.65 30.82 -15.79
N THR A 37 -5.35 30.65 -15.61
CA THR A 37 -4.76 29.86 -14.54
C THR A 37 -4.87 30.58 -13.19
N ASN A 38 -5.56 29.97 -12.22
CA ASN A 38 -5.37 30.24 -10.81
C ASN A 38 -4.96 28.95 -10.10
N GLY A 39 -3.87 29.04 -9.32
CA GLY A 39 -3.19 27.90 -8.71
C GLY A 39 -4.02 27.17 -7.65
N GLY A 40 -3.91 25.86 -7.67
CA GLY A 40 -4.43 24.97 -6.62
C GLY A 40 -4.51 23.53 -7.11
N ALA A 41 -3.79 22.64 -6.47
CA ALA A 41 -3.77 21.20 -6.60
C ALA A 41 -3.27 20.68 -7.97
N THR A 42 -2.02 20.26 -8.00
CA THR A 42 -1.44 19.51 -9.13
C THR A 42 -2.20 18.21 -9.35
N ASN A 43 -2.96 18.13 -10.43
CA ASN A 43 -3.51 16.87 -10.93
C ASN A 43 -2.35 15.91 -11.21
N ALA A 44 -2.40 14.74 -10.62
CA ALA A 44 -1.40 13.70 -10.81
C ALA A 44 -1.39 13.26 -12.28
N GLU A 45 -0.36 13.65 -13.01
CA GLU A 45 -0.13 13.26 -14.39
C GLU A 45 0.20 11.75 -14.42
N VAL A 46 -0.42 11.00 -15.34
CA VAL A 46 -0.08 9.60 -15.58
C VAL A 46 1.23 9.57 -16.34
N VAL A 47 2.35 9.41 -15.64
CA VAL A 47 3.65 9.22 -16.29
C VAL A 47 3.71 7.78 -16.80
N SER A 48 3.68 7.62 -18.13
CA SER A 48 3.88 6.31 -18.77
C SER A 48 5.34 6.19 -19.22
N VAL A 49 6.06 5.25 -18.64
CA VAL A 49 7.44 4.94 -19.02
C VAL A 49 7.42 3.81 -20.06
N LYS A 50 7.87 4.10 -21.28
CA LYS A 50 7.93 3.11 -22.37
C LYS A 50 9.23 2.31 -22.23
N ALA A 51 9.11 1.00 -21.93
CA ALA A 51 10.23 0.07 -22.04
C ALA A 51 10.44 -0.35 -23.53
N PRO A 52 11.67 -0.68 -23.95
CA PRO A 52 11.92 -1.20 -25.30
C PRO A 52 11.16 -2.52 -25.50
N GLN A 53 10.53 -2.68 -26.68
CA GLN A 53 9.71 -3.84 -26.99
C GLN A 53 10.56 -5.10 -27.21
N ALA A 54 10.42 -6.08 -26.32
CA ALA A 54 10.83 -7.46 -26.57
C ALA A 54 9.61 -8.35 -26.87
N ALA A 55 9.79 -9.33 -27.75
CA ALA A 55 8.74 -10.25 -28.17
C ALA A 55 8.16 -11.05 -27.00
N SER A 56 6.84 -11.11 -26.93
CA SER A 56 6.09 -11.83 -25.90
C SER A 56 6.26 -13.34 -26.05
N THR A 57 6.98 -13.97 -25.11
CA THR A 57 6.91 -15.42 -24.90
C THR A 57 5.87 -15.68 -23.79
N GLU A 58 4.92 -16.60 -24.07
CA GLU A 58 3.91 -17.00 -23.10
C GLU A 58 4.55 -17.53 -21.80
N SER A 59 4.10 -17.02 -20.67
CA SER A 59 4.56 -17.49 -19.37
C SER A 59 4.02 -18.90 -19.08
N PRO A 60 4.87 -19.84 -18.66
CA PRO A 60 4.41 -21.16 -18.18
C PRO A 60 3.50 -20.98 -16.96
N GLN A 61 2.46 -21.82 -16.84
CA GLN A 61 1.61 -21.91 -15.65
C GLN A 61 2.51 -22.10 -14.43
N ALA A 62 2.40 -21.20 -13.45
CA ALA A 62 3.19 -21.26 -12.24
C ALA A 62 2.90 -22.55 -11.47
N THR A 63 3.87 -23.43 -11.38
CA THR A 63 3.86 -24.56 -10.45
C THR A 63 3.62 -24.05 -9.03
N PRO A 64 2.90 -24.80 -8.16
CA PRO A 64 2.74 -24.41 -6.75
C PRO A 64 4.12 -24.20 -6.14
N ARG A 65 4.38 -23.00 -5.59
CA ARG A 65 5.65 -22.76 -4.91
C ARG A 65 5.72 -23.64 -3.67
N PRO A 66 6.87 -24.30 -3.42
CA PRO A 66 7.04 -25.07 -2.21
C PRO A 66 6.86 -24.20 -0.98
N PHE A 67 6.50 -24.83 0.14
CA PHE A 67 6.44 -24.20 1.45
C PHE A 67 7.79 -23.51 1.75
N GLU A 68 7.75 -22.20 2.02
CA GLU A 68 8.91 -21.41 2.37
C GLU A 68 8.81 -21.06 3.87
N PRO A 69 9.71 -21.58 4.72
CA PRO A 69 9.71 -21.23 6.13
C PRO A 69 10.08 -19.76 6.32
N THR A 70 9.55 -19.14 7.37
CA THR A 70 9.95 -17.78 7.75
C THR A 70 11.43 -17.78 8.13
N PRO A 71 12.26 -16.94 7.52
CA PRO A 71 13.65 -16.80 7.92
C PRO A 71 13.73 -16.18 9.32
N LEU A 72 14.47 -16.81 10.23
CA LEU A 72 14.71 -16.28 11.58
C LEU A 72 15.66 -15.07 11.55
N ALA A 73 16.51 -14.97 10.53
CA ALA A 73 17.42 -13.84 10.31
C ALA A 73 17.55 -13.55 8.83
N LEU A 74 17.65 -12.27 8.47
CA LEU A 74 18.00 -11.79 7.14
C LEU A 74 19.27 -10.97 7.22
N PRO A 75 20.26 -11.18 6.33
CA PRO A 75 21.53 -10.47 6.39
C PRO A 75 21.34 -8.95 6.46
N GLY A 76 22.04 -8.29 7.38
CA GLY A 76 21.96 -6.83 7.56
C GLY A 76 20.68 -6.33 8.23
N SER A 77 19.91 -7.21 8.86
CA SER A 77 18.75 -6.81 9.67
C SER A 77 18.79 -7.40 11.06
N THR A 78 18.10 -6.75 12.00
CA THR A 78 17.86 -7.24 13.35
C THR A 78 16.46 -7.81 13.43
N PRO A 79 16.28 -9.12 13.71
CA PRO A 79 14.98 -9.72 13.89
C PRO A 79 14.41 -9.39 15.27
N ILE A 80 13.14 -9.02 15.36
CA ILE A 80 12.44 -8.70 16.61
C ILE A 80 11.05 -9.33 16.57
N VAL A 81 10.66 -10.07 17.61
CA VAL A 81 9.30 -10.61 17.75
C VAL A 81 8.35 -9.48 18.09
N PHE A 82 7.41 -9.18 17.21
CA PHE A 82 6.41 -8.11 17.44
C PHE A 82 5.03 -8.66 17.82
N ARG A 83 4.73 -9.89 17.46
CA ARG A 83 3.43 -10.51 17.74
C ARG A 83 3.58 -11.99 18.02
N LYS A 84 2.83 -12.46 19.04
CA LYS A 84 2.61 -13.88 19.30
C LYS A 84 1.12 -14.16 19.15
N THR A 85 0.75 -15.04 18.23
CA THR A 85 -0.65 -15.35 17.93
C THR A 85 -0.80 -16.77 17.38
N GLY A 86 -1.77 -17.53 17.88
CA GLY A 86 -2.06 -18.89 17.40
C GLY A 86 -0.86 -19.85 17.48
N GLY A 87 0.03 -19.69 18.47
CA GLY A 87 1.26 -20.48 18.61
C GLY A 87 2.38 -20.07 17.65
N THR A 88 2.21 -18.97 16.92
CA THR A 88 3.19 -18.41 15.96
C THR A 88 3.82 -17.14 16.51
N GLU A 89 5.14 -17.01 16.35
CA GLU A 89 5.87 -15.76 16.54
C GLU A 89 6.09 -15.09 15.19
N LEU A 90 5.65 -13.83 15.05
CA LEU A 90 5.87 -13.03 13.87
C LEU A 90 7.00 -12.02 14.13
N LEU A 91 7.94 -11.93 13.18
CA LEU A 91 9.16 -11.13 13.28
C LEU A 91 9.06 -9.84 12.45
N LEU A 92 9.66 -8.77 12.99
CA LEU A 92 10.11 -7.63 12.19
C LEU A 92 11.58 -7.83 11.88
N HIS A 93 12.00 -7.57 10.65
CA HIS A 93 13.40 -7.45 10.27
C HIS A 93 13.74 -5.97 10.11
N VAL A 94 14.41 -5.40 11.09
CA VAL A 94 14.75 -3.97 11.14
C VAL A 94 16.12 -3.75 10.51
N VAL A 95 16.21 -2.79 9.59
CA VAL A 95 17.44 -2.35 8.93
C VAL A 95 17.67 -0.89 9.27
N ASN A 96 18.70 -0.62 10.05
CA ASN A 96 19.05 0.73 10.44
C ASN A 96 19.95 1.41 9.41
N PRO A 97 19.81 2.72 9.17
CA PRO A 97 20.73 3.48 8.34
C PRO A 97 22.14 3.60 8.99
N ALA A 98 23.13 3.90 8.20
CA ALA A 98 24.48 4.12 8.70
C ALA A 98 24.51 5.27 9.71
N GLY A 99 25.19 5.05 10.84
CA GLY A 99 25.29 6.04 11.93
C GLY A 99 24.03 6.17 12.80
N TRP A 100 23.07 5.28 12.61
CA TRP A 100 21.83 5.27 13.43
C TRP A 100 22.11 5.16 14.92
N THR A 101 21.30 5.86 15.71
CA THR A 101 21.24 5.75 17.16
C THR A 101 19.78 5.72 17.65
N ALA A 102 19.51 5.15 18.81
CA ALA A 102 18.16 5.14 19.38
C ALA A 102 17.65 6.54 19.77
N SER A 103 18.53 7.54 19.89
CA SER A 103 18.13 8.94 20.13
C SER A 103 17.65 9.70 18.89
N ASP A 104 17.80 9.11 17.71
CA ASP A 104 17.33 9.69 16.46
C ASP A 104 15.79 9.72 16.43
N LYS A 105 15.26 10.53 15.52
CA LYS A 105 13.82 10.60 15.20
C LYS A 105 13.66 10.52 13.69
N LEU A 106 14.10 9.40 13.13
CA LEU A 106 14.11 9.19 11.69
C LEU A 106 12.72 8.79 11.18
N PRO A 107 12.40 9.02 9.91
CA PRO A 107 11.27 8.37 9.27
C PRO A 107 11.45 6.85 9.28
N CYS A 108 10.35 6.12 9.13
CA CYS A 108 10.35 4.66 9.00
C CYS A 108 9.62 4.24 7.72
N LEU A 109 10.17 3.27 7.00
CA LEU A 109 9.49 2.60 5.89
C LEU A 109 9.24 1.14 6.25
N ILE A 110 7.97 0.76 6.33
CA ILE A 110 7.52 -0.61 6.61
C ILE A 110 7.08 -1.25 5.31
N SER A 111 7.80 -2.29 4.84
CA SER A 111 7.54 -2.94 3.56
C SER A 111 7.02 -4.37 3.72
N PHE A 112 5.80 -4.62 3.23
CA PHE A 112 5.13 -5.90 3.28
C PHE A 112 5.34 -6.70 1.99
N PHE A 113 5.63 -8.00 2.14
CA PHE A 113 5.85 -8.90 1.00
C PHE A 113 4.53 -9.28 0.30
N GLY A 114 4.65 -9.71 -0.98
CA GLY A 114 3.55 -10.28 -1.75
C GLY A 114 3.44 -11.80 -1.59
N GLY A 115 2.50 -12.41 -2.31
CA GLY A 115 2.31 -13.86 -2.31
C GLY A 115 0.85 -14.31 -2.20
N GLY A 116 -0.11 -13.40 -2.47
CA GLY A 116 -1.55 -13.68 -2.51
C GLY A 116 -2.13 -14.12 -1.17
N TRP A 117 -1.55 -13.70 -0.06
CA TRP A 117 -1.85 -14.14 1.32
C TRP A 117 -1.67 -15.65 1.54
N VAL A 118 -1.15 -16.36 0.55
CA VAL A 118 -0.92 -17.80 0.59
C VAL A 118 0.52 -18.11 0.92
N ASN A 119 1.45 -17.47 0.25
CA ASN A 119 2.90 -17.71 0.34
C ASN A 119 3.65 -16.40 0.63
N GLY A 120 4.96 -16.51 0.74
CA GLY A 120 5.88 -15.38 0.91
C GLY A 120 6.41 -15.25 2.32
N THR A 121 7.51 -14.52 2.42
CA THR A 121 8.23 -14.23 3.67
C THR A 121 8.83 -12.82 3.61
N PRO A 122 9.31 -12.24 4.72
CA PRO A 122 10.00 -10.96 4.73
C PRO A 122 11.20 -10.86 3.77
N ALA A 123 11.81 -12.00 3.39
CA ALA A 123 12.89 -12.04 2.41
C ALA A 123 12.49 -11.44 1.05
N HIS A 124 11.20 -11.45 0.70
CA HIS A 124 10.69 -10.89 -0.56
C HIS A 124 10.51 -9.36 -0.53
N SER A 125 10.54 -8.73 0.64
CA SER A 125 10.38 -7.28 0.79
C SER A 125 11.56 -6.57 1.45
N ILE A 126 12.52 -7.32 2.02
CA ILE A 126 13.67 -6.75 2.75
C ILE A 126 14.51 -5.80 1.90
N GLU A 127 14.52 -5.95 0.57
CA GLU A 127 15.27 -5.04 -0.31
C GLU A 127 14.77 -3.59 -0.21
N TRP A 128 13.48 -3.37 0.03
CA TRP A 128 12.92 -2.05 0.20
C TRP A 128 13.27 -1.44 1.56
N ALA A 129 13.37 -2.28 2.60
CA ALA A 129 13.87 -1.86 3.89
C ALA A 129 15.37 -1.47 3.83
N ARG A 130 16.17 -2.20 3.06
CA ARG A 130 17.58 -1.83 2.81
C ARG A 130 17.70 -0.54 2.01
N TRP A 131 16.90 -0.40 0.96
CA TRP A 131 16.85 0.83 0.19
C TRP A 131 16.49 2.04 1.09
N ALA A 132 15.53 1.87 2.00
CA ALA A 132 15.18 2.91 2.96
C ALA A 132 16.37 3.29 3.85
N ALA A 133 17.10 2.30 4.37
CA ALA A 133 18.28 2.54 5.21
C ALA A 133 19.40 3.27 4.44
N GLU A 134 19.61 2.97 3.16
CA GLU A 134 20.52 3.71 2.26
C GLU A 134 20.13 5.20 2.13
N HIS A 135 18.87 5.56 2.40
CA HIS A 135 18.33 6.93 2.31
C HIS A 135 18.08 7.59 3.69
N GLY A 136 18.68 7.05 4.76
CA GLY A 136 18.55 7.61 6.10
C GLY A 136 17.19 7.37 6.77
N ILE A 137 16.45 6.36 6.33
CA ILE A 137 15.16 5.94 6.87
C ILE A 137 15.31 4.59 7.56
N VAL A 138 14.75 4.39 8.74
CA VAL A 138 14.69 3.05 9.35
C VAL A 138 13.80 2.15 8.48
N GLY A 139 14.37 1.07 7.95
CA GLY A 139 13.65 0.12 7.13
C GLY A 139 13.13 -1.05 7.95
N VAL A 140 11.90 -1.48 7.73
CA VAL A 140 11.28 -2.61 8.43
C VAL A 140 10.62 -3.54 7.43
N ALA A 141 10.90 -4.84 7.51
CA ALA A 141 10.21 -5.87 6.74
C ALA A 141 9.50 -6.85 7.71
N PRO A 142 8.20 -6.65 7.95
CA PRO A 142 7.42 -7.52 8.83
C PRO A 142 7.10 -8.86 8.19
N ASP A 143 7.05 -9.91 9.03
CA ASP A 143 6.28 -11.09 8.72
C ASP A 143 4.79 -10.86 8.96
N TYR A 144 3.97 -11.64 8.31
CA TYR A 144 2.54 -11.75 8.58
C TYR A 144 2.06 -13.16 8.25
N ARG A 145 0.97 -13.60 8.87
CA ARG A 145 0.43 -14.95 8.66
C ARG A 145 -0.03 -15.14 7.22
N THR A 146 0.33 -16.28 6.65
CA THR A 146 -0.07 -16.73 5.33
C THR A 146 -0.73 -18.10 5.40
N ARG A 147 -1.57 -18.43 4.42
CA ARG A 147 -2.30 -19.70 4.42
C ARG A 147 -1.37 -20.91 4.49
N SER A 148 -0.29 -20.93 3.70
CA SER A 148 0.60 -22.09 3.60
C SER A 148 1.40 -22.35 4.87
N ARG A 149 1.74 -21.28 5.62
CA ARG A 149 2.52 -21.38 6.85
C ARG A 149 1.66 -21.49 8.10
N HIS A 150 0.47 -20.88 8.11
CA HIS A 150 -0.30 -20.68 9.34
C HIS A 150 -1.78 -21.05 9.20
N ASN A 151 -2.18 -21.62 8.07
CA ASN A 151 -3.59 -21.87 7.74
C ASN A 151 -4.51 -20.66 7.94
N SER A 152 -3.95 -19.45 7.71
CA SER A 152 -4.61 -18.17 7.94
C SER A 152 -5.45 -17.72 6.74
N GLN A 153 -6.25 -16.69 6.96
CA GLN A 153 -7.07 -16.02 5.95
C GLN A 153 -6.46 -14.64 5.62
N PRO A 154 -6.87 -13.99 4.50
CA PRO A 154 -6.37 -12.65 4.17
C PRO A 154 -6.60 -11.61 5.28
N GLU A 155 -7.69 -11.74 6.03
CA GLU A 155 -8.02 -10.88 7.17
C GLU A 155 -6.97 -10.98 8.29
N ASP A 156 -6.42 -12.17 8.53
CA ASP A 156 -5.34 -12.37 9.51
C ASP A 156 -4.08 -11.62 9.07
N SER A 157 -3.76 -11.65 7.76
CA SER A 157 -2.63 -10.91 7.20
C SER A 157 -2.80 -9.38 7.38
N VAL A 158 -4.02 -8.87 7.22
CA VAL A 158 -4.34 -7.45 7.47
C VAL A 158 -4.18 -7.11 8.95
N SER A 159 -4.69 -7.96 9.84
CA SER A 159 -4.54 -7.79 11.28
C SER A 159 -3.07 -7.75 11.70
N ASP A 160 -2.25 -8.66 11.16
CA ASP A 160 -0.81 -8.72 11.47
C ASP A 160 -0.06 -7.49 10.95
N ALA A 161 -0.40 -6.99 9.74
CA ALA A 161 0.22 -5.79 9.18
C ALA A 161 -0.08 -4.54 10.03
N ARG A 162 -1.31 -4.39 10.49
CA ARG A 162 -1.70 -3.32 11.41
C ARG A 162 -0.98 -3.43 12.75
N ALA A 163 -0.89 -4.64 13.30
CA ALA A 163 -0.15 -4.88 14.53
C ALA A 163 1.34 -4.54 14.38
N ALA A 164 1.96 -4.82 13.22
CA ALA A 164 3.34 -4.46 12.94
C ALA A 164 3.56 -2.94 12.95
N VAL A 165 2.67 -2.17 12.29
CA VAL A 165 2.75 -0.70 12.31
C VAL A 165 2.58 -0.18 13.73
N ARG A 166 1.60 -0.68 14.47
CA ARG A 166 1.36 -0.29 15.85
C ARG A 166 2.57 -0.58 16.74
N TRP A 167 3.14 -1.77 16.61
CA TRP A 167 4.31 -2.14 17.37
C TRP A 167 5.50 -1.20 17.13
N VAL A 168 5.76 -0.84 15.86
CA VAL A 168 6.81 0.13 15.50
C VAL A 168 6.53 1.49 16.15
N GLN A 169 5.28 1.93 16.21
CA GLN A 169 4.90 3.19 16.86
C GLN A 169 5.10 3.15 18.37
N ASP A 170 4.69 2.07 19.01
CA ASP A 170 4.80 1.91 20.47
C ASP A 170 6.27 1.78 20.92
N HIS A 171 7.17 1.28 20.04
CA HIS A 171 8.62 1.13 20.28
C HIS A 171 9.46 2.16 19.50
N ALA A 172 8.86 3.26 19.07
CA ALA A 172 9.51 4.25 18.22
C ALA A 172 10.79 4.83 18.83
N THR A 173 10.80 5.05 20.15
CA THR A 173 11.98 5.54 20.88
C THR A 173 13.14 4.53 20.83
N GLU A 174 12.87 3.24 21.00
CA GLU A 174 13.88 2.19 20.94
C GLU A 174 14.46 2.04 19.53
N LEU A 175 13.61 2.26 18.53
CA LEU A 175 13.95 2.17 17.11
C LEU A 175 14.57 3.45 16.54
N GLY A 176 14.68 4.54 17.30
CA GLY A 176 15.11 5.84 16.80
C GLY A 176 14.18 6.40 15.72
N VAL A 177 12.89 6.09 15.79
CA VAL A 177 11.87 6.43 14.80
C VAL A 177 10.98 7.57 15.31
N ASP A 178 10.55 8.43 14.41
CA ASP A 178 9.42 9.33 14.64
C ASP A 178 8.11 8.59 14.32
N PRO A 179 7.25 8.27 15.31
CA PRO A 179 6.02 7.52 15.10
C PRO A 179 5.01 8.22 14.19
N THR A 180 5.19 9.52 13.95
CA THR A 180 4.35 10.32 13.04
C THR A 180 4.88 10.38 11.61
N ARG A 181 6.01 9.72 11.31
CA ARG A 181 6.69 9.73 10.01
C ARG A 181 6.88 8.31 9.44
N ILE A 182 5.84 7.49 9.55
CA ILE A 182 5.85 6.10 9.06
C ILE A 182 5.23 6.04 7.66
N VAL A 183 5.95 5.42 6.73
CA VAL A 183 5.50 5.09 5.37
C VAL A 183 5.24 3.59 5.30
N CYS A 184 4.09 3.18 4.78
CA CYS A 184 3.82 1.76 4.52
C CYS A 184 3.93 1.46 3.03
N ALA A 185 4.66 0.40 2.70
CA ALA A 185 4.90 -0.04 1.34
C ALA A 185 4.58 -1.53 1.18
N GLY A 186 4.32 -1.96 -0.06
CA GLY A 186 4.17 -3.39 -0.32
C GLY A 186 3.78 -3.72 -1.75
N GLY A 187 4.05 -4.98 -2.14
CA GLY A 187 3.75 -5.47 -3.48
C GLY A 187 2.62 -6.50 -3.50
N SER A 188 1.75 -6.46 -4.52
CA SER A 188 0.68 -7.45 -4.69
C SER A 188 -0.23 -7.54 -3.45
N ALA A 189 -0.37 -8.72 -2.82
CA ALA A 189 -1.04 -8.87 -1.53
C ALA A 189 -0.38 -8.05 -0.41
N GLY A 190 0.94 -7.81 -0.46
CA GLY A 190 1.63 -6.90 0.45
C GLY A 190 1.19 -5.44 0.28
N GLY A 191 0.90 -5.03 -0.96
CA GLY A 191 0.28 -3.74 -1.25
C GLY A 191 -1.13 -3.60 -0.67
N HIS A 192 -1.89 -4.69 -0.67
CA HIS A 192 -3.19 -4.76 -0.03
C HIS A 192 -3.08 -4.52 1.48
N VAL A 193 -2.26 -5.31 2.18
CA VAL A 193 -2.13 -5.17 3.64
C VAL A 193 -1.51 -3.82 4.02
N ALA A 194 -0.59 -3.27 3.20
CA ALA A 194 -0.06 -1.92 3.38
C ALA A 194 -1.15 -0.85 3.27
N ALA A 195 -2.02 -0.92 2.27
CA ALA A 195 -3.14 0.02 2.12
C ALA A 195 -4.12 -0.05 3.31
N TRP A 196 -4.36 -1.25 3.84
CA TRP A 196 -5.20 -1.44 5.02
C TRP A 196 -4.65 -0.79 6.30
N THR A 197 -3.35 -0.58 6.43
CA THR A 197 -2.76 0.13 7.58
C THR A 197 -3.21 1.60 7.65
N ALA A 198 -3.67 2.17 6.56
CA ALA A 198 -4.19 3.53 6.48
C ALA A 198 -5.71 3.64 6.69
N ILE A 199 -6.40 2.55 7.03
CA ILE A 199 -7.84 2.52 7.31
C ILE A 199 -8.04 2.34 8.82
N PRO A 200 -8.42 3.40 9.58
CA PRO A 200 -8.21 3.41 11.03
C PRO A 200 -9.19 2.57 11.85
N THR A 201 -10.45 2.50 11.46
CA THR A 201 -11.53 2.15 12.41
C THR A 201 -12.39 0.97 12.01
N LYS A 202 -12.12 0.32 10.88
CA LYS A 202 -12.98 -0.76 10.35
C LYS A 202 -12.16 -1.91 9.80
N GLY A 203 -12.83 -3.05 9.63
CA GLY A 203 -12.27 -4.22 8.97
C GLY A 203 -11.35 -5.06 9.84
N PRO A 204 -10.63 -5.99 9.23
CA PRO A 204 -9.85 -7.01 9.94
C PRO A 204 -8.83 -6.41 10.90
N GLY A 205 -8.77 -6.94 12.12
CA GLY A 205 -7.80 -6.53 13.15
C GLY A 205 -8.04 -5.14 13.76
N ALA A 206 -9.18 -4.50 13.53
CA ALA A 206 -9.48 -3.22 14.15
C ALA A 206 -9.58 -3.32 15.68
N ASP A 207 -10.15 -4.39 16.19
CA ASP A 207 -10.34 -4.61 17.63
C ASP A 207 -9.00 -4.92 18.34
N ASP A 208 -8.00 -5.41 17.62
CA ASP A 208 -6.68 -5.74 18.16
C ASP A 208 -5.78 -4.50 18.34
N LEU A 209 -6.17 -3.34 17.79
CA LEU A 209 -5.29 -2.17 17.72
C LEU A 209 -5.26 -1.32 19.00
N GLY A 210 -6.19 -1.54 19.93
CA GLY A 210 -6.27 -0.73 21.17
C GLY A 210 -6.59 0.74 20.91
N ALA A 211 -5.90 1.65 21.60
CA ALA A 211 -6.10 3.09 21.43
C ALA A 211 -5.77 3.59 20.01
N PRO A 212 -6.40 4.67 19.53
CA PRO A 212 -6.06 5.27 18.24
C PRO A 212 -4.58 5.58 18.12
N SER A 213 -4.00 5.27 16.97
CA SER A 213 -2.60 5.46 16.64
C SER A 213 -2.50 6.35 15.39
N PRO A 214 -1.42 7.12 15.21
CA PRO A 214 -1.21 7.86 13.98
C PRO A 214 -1.27 6.94 12.77
N LEU A 215 -1.95 7.38 11.70
CA LEU A 215 -1.93 6.64 10.44
C LEU A 215 -0.60 6.83 9.73
N PRO A 216 -0.20 5.91 8.83
CA PRO A 216 0.93 6.13 7.95
C PRO A 216 0.81 7.48 7.23
N VAL A 217 1.93 8.21 7.09
CA VAL A 217 1.94 9.52 6.41
C VAL A 217 1.96 9.38 4.90
N ALA A 218 2.29 8.21 4.38
CA ALA A 218 2.28 7.90 2.95
C ALA A 218 2.16 6.40 2.69
N LEU A 219 1.70 6.05 1.49
CA LEU A 219 1.69 4.68 0.95
C LEU A 219 2.54 4.60 -0.31
N ILE A 220 3.31 3.49 -0.48
CA ILE A 220 4.04 3.16 -1.71
C ILE A 220 3.67 1.73 -2.12
N LEU A 221 2.94 1.58 -3.21
CA LEU A 221 2.29 0.34 -3.59
C LEU A 221 2.81 -0.18 -4.94
N PHE A 222 3.26 -1.43 -4.98
CA PHE A 222 3.80 -2.07 -6.20
C PHE A 222 2.81 -3.11 -6.71
N ASN A 223 2.24 -2.90 -7.91
CA ASN A 223 1.21 -3.77 -8.47
C ASN A 223 0.22 -4.32 -7.41
N PRO A 224 -0.39 -3.40 -6.61
CA PRO A 224 -1.16 -3.79 -5.44
C PRO A 224 -2.47 -4.49 -5.80
N VAL A 225 -2.87 -5.43 -4.97
CA VAL A 225 -4.28 -5.79 -4.88
C VAL A 225 -4.98 -4.69 -4.08
N THR A 226 -6.01 -4.09 -4.64
CA THR A 226 -6.86 -3.12 -3.92
C THR A 226 -8.29 -3.61 -3.86
N ASP A 227 -8.82 -4.12 -4.97
CA ASP A 227 -10.15 -4.76 -5.03
C ASP A 227 -10.02 -6.27 -4.85
N THR A 228 -10.66 -6.79 -3.81
CA THR A 228 -10.69 -8.23 -3.46
C THR A 228 -12.00 -8.90 -3.85
N LYS A 229 -12.92 -8.19 -4.48
CA LYS A 229 -14.17 -8.75 -5.01
C LYS A 229 -13.90 -9.61 -6.25
N ASP A 230 -14.94 -10.23 -6.79
CA ASP A 230 -14.84 -11.06 -8.02
C ASP A 230 -14.42 -10.24 -9.26
N SER A 231 -14.67 -8.94 -9.25
CA SER A 231 -14.17 -7.97 -10.23
C SER A 231 -12.67 -7.66 -10.11
N GLY A 232 -12.08 -7.97 -8.93
CA GLY A 232 -10.69 -7.67 -8.60
C GLY A 232 -9.78 -8.90 -8.62
N TYR A 233 -9.03 -9.11 -7.52
CA TYR A 233 -8.07 -10.19 -7.40
C TYR A 233 -8.53 -11.28 -6.42
N GLY A 234 -8.61 -12.49 -6.92
CA GLY A 234 -8.84 -13.69 -6.11
C GLY A 234 -10.29 -13.92 -5.70
N GLY A 235 -11.12 -12.90 -5.73
CA GLY A 235 -12.55 -12.96 -5.46
C GLY A 235 -12.92 -13.80 -4.25
N THR A 236 -14.11 -14.36 -4.27
CA THR A 236 -14.62 -15.21 -3.17
C THR A 236 -13.75 -16.42 -2.87
N LYS A 237 -12.99 -16.95 -3.84
CA LYS A 237 -12.11 -18.11 -3.64
C LYS A 237 -11.04 -17.91 -2.57
N ARG A 238 -10.54 -16.68 -2.42
CA ARG A 238 -9.53 -16.33 -1.39
C ARG A 238 -10.15 -16.15 -0.02
N PHE A 239 -11.46 -15.91 0.03
CA PHE A 239 -12.23 -15.62 1.24
C PHE A 239 -13.19 -16.76 1.62
N GLY A 240 -12.82 -18.01 1.34
CA GLY A 240 -13.61 -19.19 1.71
C GLY A 240 -14.99 -19.26 1.04
N GLY A 241 -15.14 -18.70 -0.17
CA GLY A 241 -16.40 -18.66 -0.90
C GLY A 241 -17.33 -17.49 -0.51
N SER A 242 -16.92 -16.60 0.38
CA SER A 242 -17.73 -15.50 0.89
C SER A 242 -17.49 -14.19 0.13
N SER A 243 -18.49 -13.73 -0.62
CA SER A 243 -18.49 -12.42 -1.26
C SER A 243 -18.53 -11.28 -0.23
N GLN A 244 -19.20 -11.49 0.89
CA GLN A 244 -19.26 -10.51 1.98
C GLN A 244 -17.87 -10.27 2.59
N ARG A 245 -17.10 -11.33 2.86
CA ARG A 245 -15.72 -11.21 3.36
C ARG A 245 -14.80 -10.55 2.33
N ALA A 246 -14.93 -10.94 1.05
CA ALA A 246 -14.18 -10.31 -0.03
C ALA A 246 -14.48 -8.80 -0.12
N LEU A 247 -15.75 -8.39 -0.04
CA LEU A 247 -16.16 -6.98 0.01
C LEU A 247 -15.62 -6.26 1.25
N ALA A 248 -15.67 -6.91 2.41
CA ALA A 248 -15.18 -6.34 3.66
C ALA A 248 -13.65 -6.12 3.65
N CYS A 249 -12.92 -6.85 2.80
CA CYS A 249 -11.47 -6.67 2.60
C CYS A 249 -11.10 -5.79 1.41
N SER A 250 -12.05 -5.34 0.59
CA SER A 250 -11.79 -4.48 -0.56
C SER A 250 -11.46 -3.05 -0.10
N VAL A 251 -10.22 -2.61 -0.34
CA VAL A 251 -9.73 -1.29 0.09
C VAL A 251 -10.60 -0.14 -0.44
N PRO A 252 -10.96 -0.08 -1.74
CA PRO A 252 -11.80 1.00 -2.25
C PRO A 252 -13.19 1.07 -1.59
N ASP A 253 -13.70 -0.05 -1.09
CA ASP A 253 -15.03 -0.10 -0.47
C ASP A 253 -15.00 0.26 1.03
N GLN A 254 -13.83 0.22 1.65
CA GLN A 254 -13.65 0.44 3.09
C GLN A 254 -12.86 1.71 3.44
N MET A 255 -12.13 2.28 2.47
CA MET A 255 -11.28 3.46 2.73
C MET A 255 -12.10 4.68 3.16
N PRO A 256 -11.60 5.49 4.12
CA PRO A 256 -12.22 6.76 4.48
C PRO A 256 -12.03 7.80 3.37
N ALA A 257 -12.77 8.90 3.44
CA ALA A 257 -12.65 9.99 2.47
C ALA A 257 -11.22 10.60 2.45
N LYS A 258 -10.52 10.63 3.61
CA LYS A 258 -9.15 11.12 3.70
C LYS A 258 -8.18 9.94 3.84
N MET A 259 -7.34 9.78 2.83
CA MET A 259 -6.23 8.81 2.78
C MET A 259 -4.90 9.55 2.68
N PRO A 260 -3.79 8.95 3.12
CA PRO A 260 -2.47 9.56 2.98
C PRO A 260 -2.07 9.67 1.50
N PRO A 261 -1.15 10.60 1.15
CA PRO A 261 -0.49 10.62 -0.15
C PRO A 261 -0.02 9.23 -0.55
N THR A 262 -0.34 8.82 -1.77
CA THR A 262 -0.09 7.46 -2.24
C THR A 262 0.64 7.46 -3.58
N LEU A 263 1.74 6.70 -3.67
CA LEU A 263 2.47 6.42 -4.91
C LEU A 263 2.21 4.97 -5.30
N VAL A 264 1.72 4.76 -6.51
CA VAL A 264 1.40 3.44 -7.05
C VAL A 264 2.24 3.16 -8.28
N PHE A 265 2.80 1.96 -8.36
CA PHE A 265 3.50 1.45 -9.53
C PHE A 265 2.76 0.22 -10.06
N HIS A 266 2.54 0.15 -11.38
CA HIS A 266 1.89 -1.02 -11.97
C HIS A 266 2.34 -1.26 -13.42
N ALA A 267 2.53 -2.51 -13.78
CA ALA A 267 2.84 -2.89 -15.16
C ALA A 267 1.55 -3.13 -15.97
N LYS A 268 1.45 -2.56 -17.17
CA LYS A 268 0.23 -2.62 -17.98
C LYS A 268 -0.12 -4.03 -18.48
N ALA A 269 0.89 -4.89 -18.67
CA ALA A 269 0.68 -6.28 -19.08
C ALA A 269 0.57 -7.26 -17.90
N ASP A 270 0.25 -6.78 -16.69
CA ASP A 270 0.06 -7.63 -15.52
C ASP A 270 -1.20 -8.50 -15.66
N LYS A 271 -0.98 -9.82 -15.80
CA LYS A 271 -2.04 -10.83 -15.89
C LYS A 271 -2.40 -11.45 -14.54
N THR A 272 -1.65 -11.15 -13.49
CA THR A 272 -1.91 -11.67 -12.13
C THR A 272 -2.83 -10.74 -11.36
N VAL A 273 -2.49 -9.46 -11.31
CA VAL A 273 -3.31 -8.40 -10.76
C VAL A 273 -3.53 -7.38 -11.87
N SER A 274 -4.75 -7.28 -12.39
CA SER A 274 -5.06 -6.33 -13.44
C SER A 274 -4.70 -4.90 -12.99
N ILE A 275 -4.09 -4.12 -13.89
CA ILE A 275 -3.81 -2.70 -13.66
C ILE A 275 -5.06 -1.92 -13.24
N LYS A 276 -6.25 -2.44 -13.57
CA LYS A 276 -7.53 -1.86 -13.15
C LYS A 276 -7.63 -1.72 -11.61
N ASN A 277 -7.00 -2.60 -10.84
CA ASN A 277 -6.88 -2.43 -9.39
C ASN A 277 -6.25 -1.08 -9.02
N SER A 278 -5.20 -0.68 -9.73
CA SER A 278 -4.48 0.57 -9.46
C SER A 278 -5.16 1.79 -10.07
N THR A 279 -5.70 1.68 -11.28
CA THR A 279 -6.39 2.81 -11.94
C THR A 279 -7.66 3.20 -11.19
N ASP A 280 -8.53 2.23 -10.87
CA ASP A 280 -9.77 2.49 -10.15
C ASP A 280 -9.51 3.04 -8.74
N PHE A 281 -8.49 2.49 -8.06
CA PHE A 281 -8.08 2.96 -6.74
C PHE A 281 -7.56 4.40 -6.79
N ARG A 282 -6.65 4.72 -7.74
CA ARG A 282 -6.14 6.07 -7.97
C ARG A 282 -7.29 7.03 -8.25
N ASP A 283 -8.20 6.68 -9.17
CA ASP A 283 -9.31 7.55 -9.59
C ASP A 283 -10.25 7.83 -8.41
N LYS A 284 -10.51 6.83 -7.57
CA LYS A 284 -11.31 7.00 -6.36
C LYS A 284 -10.63 7.90 -5.32
N LEU A 285 -9.31 7.76 -5.14
CA LEU A 285 -8.54 8.63 -4.25
C LEU A 285 -8.55 10.08 -4.73
N VAL A 286 -8.27 10.30 -6.01
CA VAL A 286 -8.21 11.65 -6.62
C VAL A 286 -9.58 12.32 -6.60
N SER A 287 -10.65 11.60 -6.93
CA SER A 287 -12.01 12.14 -6.86
C SER A 287 -12.45 12.51 -5.44
N ALA A 288 -11.87 11.88 -4.41
CA ALA A 288 -12.06 12.24 -3.01
C ALA A 288 -11.11 13.35 -2.52
N GLY A 289 -10.30 13.96 -3.41
CA GLY A 289 -9.38 15.05 -3.10
C GLY A 289 -8.05 14.59 -2.47
N ASN A 290 -7.72 13.30 -2.53
CA ASN A 290 -6.44 12.77 -2.03
C ASN A 290 -5.36 12.78 -3.11
N ARG A 291 -4.09 12.97 -2.72
CA ARG A 291 -2.95 12.83 -3.63
C ARG A 291 -2.70 11.35 -3.93
N CYS A 292 -2.79 10.97 -5.20
CA CYS A 292 -2.40 9.64 -5.67
C CYS A 292 -1.73 9.74 -7.04
N GLU A 293 -0.50 9.23 -7.12
CA GLU A 293 0.29 9.16 -8.34
C GLU A 293 0.36 7.71 -8.81
N LEU A 294 0.12 7.47 -10.10
CA LEU A 294 0.25 6.15 -10.72
C LEU A 294 1.29 6.17 -11.81
N ILE A 295 2.37 5.42 -11.61
CA ILE A 295 3.43 5.20 -12.59
C ILE A 295 3.23 3.82 -13.20
N SER A 296 3.06 3.77 -14.51
CA SER A 296 2.84 2.52 -15.23
C SER A 296 4.00 2.15 -16.13
N PHE A 297 4.24 0.83 -16.28
CA PHE A 297 5.30 0.27 -17.12
C PHE A 297 4.69 -0.52 -18.28
N GLU A 298 5.11 -0.19 -19.51
CA GLU A 298 4.67 -0.89 -20.72
C GLU A 298 5.37 -2.23 -20.87
N GLY A 299 4.69 -3.22 -21.44
CA GLY A 299 5.29 -4.52 -21.81
C GLY A 299 5.63 -5.46 -20.64
N LEU A 300 5.69 -4.95 -19.42
CA LEU A 300 6.02 -5.70 -18.22
C LEU A 300 4.76 -6.24 -17.54
N GLY A 301 4.91 -7.35 -16.82
CA GLY A 301 3.83 -7.99 -16.05
C GLY A 301 4.07 -7.95 -14.54
N HIS A 302 3.38 -8.84 -13.82
CA HIS A 302 3.44 -8.90 -12.36
C HIS A 302 4.88 -9.01 -11.84
N SER A 303 5.21 -8.28 -10.76
CA SER A 303 6.59 -8.13 -10.25
C SER A 303 7.54 -7.59 -11.33
N TYR A 304 7.14 -6.53 -12.02
CA TYR A 304 7.78 -5.89 -13.17
C TYR A 304 9.27 -5.57 -12.95
N TYR A 305 9.70 -5.35 -11.72
CA TYR A 305 11.08 -5.07 -11.31
C TYR A 305 11.94 -6.32 -11.07
N SER A 306 11.42 -7.50 -11.36
CA SER A 306 12.14 -8.76 -11.11
C SER A 306 13.14 -9.09 -12.23
N THR A 307 14.14 -9.90 -11.88
CA THR A 307 15.18 -10.36 -12.82
C THR A 307 14.64 -11.17 -13.99
N LYS A 308 13.43 -11.73 -13.90
CA LYS A 308 12.79 -12.45 -15.00
C LYS A 308 12.57 -11.59 -16.26
N TYR A 309 12.56 -10.25 -16.12
CA TYR A 309 12.43 -9.30 -17.22
C TYR A 309 13.78 -8.74 -17.69
N GLY A 310 14.90 -9.30 -17.26
CA GLY A 310 16.24 -8.90 -17.72
C GLY A 310 16.51 -7.40 -17.56
N ALA A 311 17.03 -6.77 -18.61
CA ALA A 311 17.38 -5.35 -18.61
C ALA A 311 16.17 -4.43 -18.41
N GLU A 312 14.99 -4.80 -18.92
CA GLU A 312 13.75 -4.01 -18.79
C GLU A 312 13.27 -3.98 -17.34
N GLY A 313 13.30 -5.13 -16.65
CA GLY A 313 12.98 -5.21 -15.24
C GLY A 313 13.97 -4.42 -14.37
N ALA A 314 15.26 -4.47 -14.71
CA ALA A 314 16.29 -3.68 -14.04
C ALA A 314 16.06 -2.17 -14.23
N ALA A 315 15.78 -1.72 -15.43
CA ALA A 315 15.46 -0.32 -15.73
C ALA A 315 14.19 0.15 -14.98
N ALA A 316 13.15 -0.67 -15.00
CA ALA A 316 11.92 -0.39 -14.25
C ALA A 316 12.17 -0.29 -12.73
N LYS A 317 13.05 -1.12 -12.18
CA LYS A 317 13.47 -1.06 -10.78
C LYS A 317 14.20 0.25 -10.44
N VAL A 318 15.10 0.69 -11.32
CA VAL A 318 15.81 1.99 -11.17
C VAL A 318 14.81 3.14 -11.17
N THR A 319 13.90 3.18 -12.16
CA THR A 319 12.83 4.19 -12.23
C THR A 319 11.98 4.17 -10.96
N THR A 320 11.59 2.99 -10.49
CA THR A 320 10.80 2.83 -9.26
C THR A 320 11.50 3.48 -8.07
N LYS A 321 12.81 3.20 -7.87
CA LYS A 321 13.60 3.78 -6.78
C LYS A 321 13.71 5.31 -6.88
N GLN A 322 13.93 5.83 -8.09
CA GLN A 322 13.99 7.27 -8.33
C GLN A 322 12.67 7.99 -8.04
N GLU A 323 11.56 7.41 -8.46
CA GLU A 323 10.23 8.00 -8.20
C GLU A 323 9.82 7.88 -6.73
N MET A 324 10.20 6.80 -6.04
CA MET A 324 10.07 6.70 -4.58
C MET A 324 10.84 7.82 -3.87
N GLU A 325 12.09 8.06 -4.29
CA GLU A 325 12.94 9.13 -3.73
C GLU A 325 12.29 10.51 -3.93
N LYS A 326 11.89 10.85 -5.16
CA LYS A 326 11.18 12.10 -5.47
C LYS A 326 9.93 12.28 -4.63
N PHE A 327 9.13 11.22 -4.50
CA PHE A 327 7.91 11.24 -3.72
C PHE A 327 8.20 11.51 -2.24
N LEU A 328 9.16 10.81 -1.63
CA LEU A 328 9.53 11.01 -0.23
C LEU A 328 10.16 12.38 0.03
N VAL A 329 10.96 12.91 -0.91
CA VAL A 329 11.47 14.29 -0.86
C VAL A 329 10.32 15.30 -0.89
N SER A 330 9.32 15.10 -1.76
CA SER A 330 8.15 15.98 -1.86
C SER A 330 7.30 16.03 -0.59
N LEU A 331 7.41 15.01 0.25
CA LEU A 331 6.75 14.92 1.56
C LEU A 331 7.64 15.40 2.72
N GLY A 332 8.89 15.82 2.45
CA GLY A 332 9.84 16.21 3.48
C GLY A 332 10.31 15.06 4.37
N LEU A 333 10.18 13.83 3.91
CA LEU A 333 10.59 12.63 4.67
C LEU A 333 12.08 12.33 4.53
N ILE A 334 12.67 12.68 3.39
CA ILE A 334 14.10 12.61 3.12
C ILE A 334 14.58 13.92 2.50
N LYS A 335 15.88 14.17 2.59
CA LYS A 335 16.51 15.31 1.89
C LYS A 335 16.71 14.96 0.42
N ALA A 336 16.57 15.96 -0.45
CA ALA A 336 16.99 15.79 -1.84
C ALA A 336 18.48 15.41 -1.90
N PRO A 337 18.88 14.51 -2.82
CA PRO A 337 20.29 14.23 -3.04
C PRO A 337 21.01 15.54 -3.37
N ALA A 338 22.23 15.70 -2.84
CA ALA A 338 23.05 16.87 -3.19
C ALA A 338 23.22 16.89 -4.72
N THR A 339 22.83 18.00 -5.35
CA THR A 339 23.09 18.17 -6.79
C THR A 339 24.59 17.98 -7.01
N PRO A 340 25.03 17.07 -7.91
CA PRO A 340 26.43 16.96 -8.22
C PRO A 340 26.95 18.35 -8.58
N ALA A 341 28.03 18.81 -7.93
CA ALA A 341 28.65 20.09 -8.27
C ALA A 341 28.87 20.12 -9.77
N ALA A 342 28.36 21.13 -10.44
CA ALA A 342 28.51 21.29 -11.87
C ALA A 342 30.01 21.14 -12.19
N PHE A 343 30.33 20.19 -13.08
CA PHE A 343 31.70 19.96 -13.50
C PHE A 343 32.22 21.25 -14.13
N VAL A 344 32.97 22.03 -13.35
CA VAL A 344 33.64 23.22 -13.86
C VAL A 344 34.74 22.71 -14.78
N SER A 345 34.49 22.77 -16.08
CA SER A 345 35.49 22.44 -17.09
C SER A 345 36.72 23.30 -16.85
N PRO A 346 37.94 22.72 -16.72
CA PRO A 346 39.12 23.54 -16.52
C PRO A 346 39.28 24.45 -17.74
N THR A 347 39.21 25.76 -17.51
CA THR A 347 39.56 26.75 -18.54
C THR A 347 40.98 26.50 -19.02
N LYS A 348 41.10 26.10 -20.27
CA LYS A 348 42.40 26.03 -20.95
C LYS A 348 43.02 27.42 -20.89
N ARG A 349 44.17 27.54 -20.23
CA ARG A 349 45.11 28.67 -20.37
C ARG A 349 45.97 28.47 -21.60
#